data_12aeb1a33b9125cb685bb4e30cc37ffc
#
_entry.id   12aeb1a33b9125cb685bb4e30cc37ffc
#
_cell.length_a   1.000
_cell.length_b   1.000
_cell.length_c   1.000
_cell.angle_alpha   90.00
_cell.angle_beta   90.00
_cell.angle_gamma   90.00
#
_symmetry.space_group_name_H-M   'P 1'
#
loop_
_entity.id
_entity.type
_entity.pdbx_description
1 polymer ?
#
loop_
_entity_poly.entity_id
_entity_poly.type
_entity_poly.pdbx_seq_one_letter_code
_entity_poly.pdbx_strand_id
1 'polypeptide(L)'
;MNEAPSLTRTMLTARALLLGDRIDTIGLERSDMLSTQPLAFRTGSGGIVTLYRYGVAVLMGMSALEEDEVIRQLEGRIVRPTKRREEESTRVEIAPDKDEQILPGGTVVLKTLTNEHALLVADALATSVILAHDERNVAAVFDVIEPFARQLAERGRTPGGRRAILKLIGNALLVQQRVSGLVAVAEKPDVLWERPQ
;
A
#
# COMPACT_ATOMS: atom_id res chain seq x y z
N MET A 1 22.49 -12.38 -42.81
CA MET A 1 21.99 -11.21 -42.04
C MET A 1 21.19 -11.79 -40.92
N ASN A 2 21.82 -11.87 -39.75
CA ASN A 2 21.23 -12.53 -38.57
C ASN A 2 20.46 -11.43 -37.82
N GLU A 3 19.14 -11.40 -37.91
CA GLU A 3 18.31 -10.56 -37.06
C GLU A 3 18.53 -11.01 -35.60
N ALA A 4 19.12 -10.11 -34.80
CA ALA A 4 19.19 -10.31 -33.38
C ALA A 4 17.75 -10.47 -32.83
N PRO A 5 17.49 -11.42 -31.92
CA PRO A 5 16.17 -11.61 -31.37
C PRO A 5 15.71 -10.31 -30.71
N SER A 6 14.59 -9.78 -31.18
CA SER A 6 13.91 -8.63 -30.59
C SER A 6 13.69 -8.95 -29.11
N LEU A 7 14.43 -8.28 -28.23
CA LEU A 7 14.24 -8.38 -26.77
C LEU A 7 12.81 -7.92 -26.47
N THR A 8 11.96 -8.87 -26.11
CA THR A 8 10.53 -8.63 -25.90
C THR A 8 10.36 -7.71 -24.68
N ARG A 9 9.96 -6.48 -24.94
CA ARG A 9 9.57 -5.54 -23.87
C ARG A 9 8.26 -6.01 -23.27
N THR A 10 8.22 -6.16 -21.97
CA THR A 10 7.01 -6.59 -21.25
C THR A 10 6.55 -5.45 -20.34
N MET A 11 5.26 -5.11 -20.42
CA MET A 11 4.63 -4.13 -19.53
C MET A 11 3.74 -4.87 -18.53
N LEU A 12 3.95 -4.60 -17.26
CA LEU A 12 3.16 -5.11 -16.15
C LEU A 12 2.52 -3.93 -15.40
N THR A 13 1.38 -4.16 -14.80
CA THR A 13 0.79 -3.24 -13.81
C THR A 13 1.05 -3.80 -12.43
N ALA A 14 1.51 -2.95 -11.52
CA ALA A 14 1.55 -3.22 -10.09
C ALA A 14 0.51 -2.32 -9.41
N ARG A 15 -0.37 -2.91 -8.59
CA ARG A 15 -1.47 -2.22 -7.94
C ARG A 15 -1.49 -2.54 -6.46
N ALA A 16 -1.43 -1.53 -5.61
CA ALA A 16 -1.59 -1.64 -4.16
C ALA A 16 -3.02 -1.28 -3.76
N LEU A 17 -3.59 -2.07 -2.88
CA LEU A 17 -4.96 -1.92 -2.39
C LEU A 17 -4.96 -1.95 -0.86
N LEU A 18 -5.49 -0.92 -0.23
CA LEU A 18 -5.80 -0.95 1.19
C LEU A 18 -7.14 -1.66 1.39
N LEU A 19 -7.11 -2.85 1.95
CA LEU A 19 -8.27 -3.71 2.13
C LEU A 19 -8.92 -3.56 3.51
N GLY A 20 -8.15 -3.21 4.54
CA GLY A 20 -8.62 -3.06 5.91
C GLY A 20 -7.52 -2.63 6.86
N ASP A 21 -7.78 -2.68 8.16
CA ASP A 21 -6.78 -2.31 9.17
C ASP A 21 -5.65 -3.36 9.30
N ARG A 22 -5.94 -4.62 8.95
CA ARG A 22 -4.97 -5.72 9.01
C ARG A 22 -5.40 -6.87 8.10
N ILE A 23 -4.40 -7.56 7.52
CA ILE A 23 -4.58 -8.85 6.87
C ILE A 23 -3.95 -9.94 7.75
N ASP A 24 -4.71 -10.98 8.06
CA ASP A 24 -4.19 -12.17 8.73
C ASP A 24 -3.51 -13.07 7.71
N THR A 25 -2.18 -13.10 7.75
CA THR A 25 -1.35 -13.89 6.85
C THR A 25 -1.00 -15.27 7.39
N ILE A 26 -1.41 -15.61 8.62
CA ILE A 26 -1.11 -16.91 9.24
C ILE A 26 -1.74 -18.03 8.44
N GLY A 27 -0.95 -19.07 8.12
CA GLY A 27 -1.41 -20.23 7.35
C GLY A 27 -1.64 -19.97 5.85
N LEU A 28 -1.14 -18.83 5.33
CA LEU A 28 -1.06 -18.57 3.88
C LEU A 28 0.30 -18.96 3.29
N GLU A 29 1.19 -19.50 4.13
CA GLU A 29 2.51 -19.96 3.66
C GLU A 29 2.34 -21.07 2.62
N ARG A 30 3.07 -20.93 1.52
CA ARG A 30 3.03 -21.82 0.36
C ARG A 30 4.46 -22.24 -0.01
N SER A 31 4.59 -23.29 -0.83
CA SER A 31 5.90 -23.75 -1.30
C SER A 31 6.56 -22.83 -2.33
N ASP A 32 5.79 -21.92 -2.92
CA ASP A 32 6.20 -20.97 -3.97
C ASP A 32 6.37 -19.52 -3.45
N MET A 33 6.69 -19.37 -2.14
CA MET A 33 6.93 -18.07 -1.54
C MET A 33 8.19 -17.39 -2.08
N LEU A 34 8.06 -16.08 -2.29
CA LEU A 34 9.18 -15.18 -2.62
C LEU A 34 9.76 -14.54 -1.36
N SER A 35 8.91 -14.30 -0.34
CA SER A 35 9.26 -13.71 0.95
C SER A 35 8.23 -14.13 2.00
N THR A 36 8.65 -14.15 3.26
CA THR A 36 7.79 -14.41 4.43
C THR A 36 7.35 -13.12 5.12
N GLN A 37 8.15 -12.04 5.02
CA GLN A 37 7.89 -10.71 5.58
C GLN A 37 8.41 -9.63 4.61
N PRO A 38 7.51 -8.96 3.86
CA PRO A 38 6.08 -9.24 3.70
C PRO A 38 5.83 -10.61 3.08
N LEU A 39 4.64 -11.19 3.30
CA LEU A 39 4.28 -12.45 2.68
C LEU A 39 4.09 -12.24 1.17
N ALA A 40 4.96 -12.82 0.38
CA ALA A 40 4.90 -12.71 -1.08
C ALA A 40 4.99 -14.07 -1.76
N PHE A 41 4.18 -14.29 -2.79
CA PHE A 41 4.14 -15.53 -3.55
C PHE A 41 3.74 -15.30 -5.01
N ARG A 42 4.05 -16.27 -5.88
CA ARG A 42 3.60 -16.26 -7.27
C ARG A 42 2.23 -16.91 -7.40
N THR A 43 1.41 -16.40 -8.31
CA THR A 43 0.18 -17.06 -8.75
C THR A 43 0.47 -18.06 -9.88
N GLY A 44 -0.48 -18.96 -10.14
CA GLY A 44 -0.34 -19.95 -11.23
C GLY A 44 -0.19 -19.34 -12.63
N SER A 45 -0.65 -18.10 -12.84
CA SER A 45 -0.48 -17.32 -14.07
C SER A 45 0.86 -16.56 -14.16
N GLY A 46 1.68 -16.61 -13.09
CA GLY A 46 2.96 -15.92 -13.02
C GLY A 46 2.90 -14.51 -12.40
N GLY A 47 1.72 -14.02 -12.01
CA GLY A 47 1.56 -12.80 -11.24
C GLY A 47 2.16 -12.91 -9.83
N ILE A 48 2.42 -11.79 -9.19
CA ILE A 48 2.99 -11.71 -7.83
C ILE A 48 1.98 -11.05 -6.92
N VAL A 49 1.72 -11.69 -5.77
CA VAL A 49 0.91 -11.17 -4.68
C VAL A 49 1.83 -10.89 -3.50
N THR A 50 1.78 -9.68 -2.97
CA THR A 50 2.49 -9.30 -1.74
C THR A 50 1.48 -8.79 -0.72
N LEU A 51 1.47 -9.40 0.46
CA LEU A 51 0.51 -9.11 1.53
C LEU A 51 1.23 -8.49 2.72
N TYR A 52 0.77 -7.32 3.11
CA TYR A 52 1.27 -6.59 4.27
C TYR A 52 0.30 -6.72 5.43
N ARG A 53 0.81 -7.05 6.59
CA ARG A 53 0.01 -7.26 7.82
C ARG A 53 -0.80 -6.02 8.22
N TYR A 54 -0.37 -4.84 7.83
CA TYR A 54 -1.08 -3.58 8.06
C TYR A 54 -2.21 -3.30 7.05
N GLY A 55 -2.72 -4.33 6.38
CA GLY A 55 -3.96 -4.24 5.63
C GLY A 55 -3.82 -3.97 4.13
N VAL A 56 -2.59 -3.93 3.59
CA VAL A 56 -2.34 -3.69 2.17
C VAL A 56 -2.04 -4.99 1.44
N ALA A 57 -2.62 -5.15 0.25
CA ALA A 57 -2.24 -6.15 -0.73
C ALA A 57 -1.69 -5.46 -1.99
N VAL A 58 -0.55 -5.94 -2.50
CA VAL A 58 0.02 -5.49 -3.77
C VAL A 58 -0.04 -6.64 -4.77
N LEU A 59 -0.65 -6.36 -5.92
CA LEU A 59 -0.90 -7.31 -7.01
C LEU A 59 -0.11 -6.84 -8.23
N MET A 60 0.73 -7.69 -8.80
CA MET A 60 1.60 -7.33 -9.92
C MET A 60 1.48 -8.35 -11.05
N GLY A 61 1.29 -7.85 -12.28
CA GLY A 61 1.27 -8.68 -13.49
C GLY A 61 0.05 -9.61 -13.56
N MET A 62 -1.09 -9.19 -13.01
CA MET A 62 -2.34 -9.92 -12.97
C MET A 62 -3.41 -9.25 -13.80
N SER A 63 -4.34 -10.02 -14.31
CA SER A 63 -5.58 -9.50 -14.91
C SER A 63 -6.56 -9.07 -13.81
N ALA A 64 -7.52 -8.20 -14.14
CA ALA A 64 -8.55 -7.75 -13.20
C ALA A 64 -9.34 -8.90 -12.56
N LEU A 65 -9.61 -9.98 -13.33
CA LEU A 65 -10.30 -11.15 -12.83
C LEU A 65 -9.47 -11.92 -11.79
N GLU A 66 -8.17 -12.06 -12.02
CA GLU A 66 -7.26 -12.69 -11.07
C GLU A 66 -7.10 -11.85 -9.79
N GLU A 67 -7.02 -10.52 -9.92
CA GLU A 67 -7.00 -9.60 -8.78
C GLU A 67 -8.26 -9.77 -7.91
N ASP A 68 -9.45 -9.80 -8.55
CA ASP A 68 -10.72 -9.99 -7.85
C ASP A 68 -10.80 -11.35 -7.14
N GLU A 69 -10.25 -12.41 -7.75
CA GLU A 69 -10.20 -13.73 -7.13
C GLU A 69 -9.30 -13.74 -5.89
N VAL A 70 -8.11 -13.15 -5.96
CA VAL A 70 -7.21 -13.01 -4.80
C VAL A 70 -7.88 -12.21 -3.68
N ILE A 71 -8.51 -11.08 -4.01
CA ILE A 71 -9.20 -10.24 -3.02
C ILE A 71 -10.32 -11.02 -2.33
N ARG A 72 -11.12 -11.77 -3.10
CA ARG A 72 -12.20 -12.62 -2.57
C ARG A 72 -11.68 -13.69 -1.60
N GLN A 73 -10.57 -14.32 -1.94
CA GLN A 73 -9.93 -15.32 -1.06
C GLN A 73 -9.41 -14.70 0.24
N LEU A 74 -9.09 -13.40 0.24
CA LEU A 74 -8.63 -12.68 1.43
C LEU A 74 -9.77 -12.14 2.31
N GLU A 75 -11.03 -12.07 1.83
CA GLU A 75 -12.15 -11.43 2.56
C GLU A 75 -12.29 -11.91 4.00
N GLY A 76 -12.21 -13.23 4.24
CA GLY A 76 -12.29 -13.83 5.57
C GLY A 76 -11.09 -13.55 6.49
N ARG A 77 -10.02 -12.93 5.97
CA ARG A 77 -8.76 -12.63 6.67
C ARG A 77 -8.53 -11.15 6.90
N ILE A 78 -9.43 -10.31 6.40
CA ILE A 78 -9.33 -8.85 6.54
C ILE A 78 -10.02 -8.43 7.84
N VAL A 79 -9.27 -7.82 8.72
CA VAL A 79 -9.78 -7.24 9.96
C VAL A 79 -10.23 -5.82 9.70
N ARG A 80 -11.46 -5.50 10.05
CA ARG A 80 -12.08 -4.18 9.82
C ARG A 80 -11.90 -3.69 8.38
N PRO A 81 -12.60 -4.31 7.42
CA PRO A 81 -12.52 -3.93 6.01
C PRO A 81 -12.79 -2.43 5.80
N THR A 82 -12.06 -1.80 4.90
CA THR A 82 -12.28 -0.40 4.55
C THR A 82 -13.57 -0.25 3.75
N LYS A 83 -14.39 0.77 4.08
CA LYS A 83 -15.59 1.10 3.29
C LYS A 83 -15.24 1.68 1.93
N ARG A 84 -14.15 2.41 1.84
CA ARG A 84 -13.61 3.01 0.62
C ARG A 84 -12.25 2.40 0.37
N ARG A 85 -12.09 1.73 -0.76
CA ARG A 85 -10.80 1.21 -1.17
C ARG A 85 -9.91 2.37 -1.58
N GLU A 86 -8.75 2.44 -0.95
CA GLU A 86 -7.65 3.28 -1.38
C GLU A 86 -6.76 2.43 -2.27
N GLU A 87 -6.38 2.97 -3.40
CA GLU A 87 -5.56 2.26 -4.35
C GLU A 87 -4.48 3.16 -4.94
N GLU A 88 -3.34 2.56 -5.22
CA GLU A 88 -2.22 3.18 -5.92
C GLU A 88 -1.74 2.19 -6.98
N SER A 89 -1.32 2.69 -8.13
CA SER A 89 -0.83 1.80 -9.19
C SER A 89 0.31 2.42 -9.96
N THR A 90 1.22 1.56 -10.42
CA THR A 90 2.28 1.95 -11.33
C THR A 90 2.44 0.94 -12.46
N ARG A 91 3.08 1.37 -13.54
CA ARG A 91 3.52 0.50 -14.63
C ARG A 91 4.95 0.09 -14.40
N VAL A 92 5.25 -1.17 -14.65
CA VAL A 92 6.60 -1.72 -14.63
C VAL A 92 6.93 -2.17 -16.07
N GLU A 93 7.88 -1.50 -16.69
CA GLU A 93 8.42 -1.86 -18.01
C GLU A 93 9.67 -2.70 -17.82
N ILE A 94 9.69 -3.91 -18.36
CA ILE A 94 10.88 -4.76 -18.42
C ILE A 94 11.52 -4.53 -19.78
N ALA A 95 12.68 -3.89 -19.78
CA ALA A 95 13.41 -3.49 -20.98
C ALA A 95 14.92 -3.72 -20.78
N PRO A 96 15.45 -4.90 -21.14
CA PRO A 96 16.85 -5.26 -20.94
C PRO A 96 17.86 -4.32 -21.60
N ASP A 97 17.41 -3.59 -22.62
CA ASP A 97 18.18 -2.64 -23.41
C ASP A 97 18.22 -1.20 -22.82
N LYS A 98 17.43 -0.93 -21.76
CA LYS A 98 17.37 0.39 -21.12
C LYS A 98 18.06 0.40 -19.76
N ASP A 99 18.46 1.57 -19.32
CA ASP A 99 18.89 1.78 -17.95
C ASP A 99 17.72 1.78 -16.99
N GLU A 100 17.93 1.21 -15.80
CA GLU A 100 16.92 1.18 -14.74
C GLU A 100 16.66 2.57 -14.21
N GLN A 101 15.41 2.99 -14.22
CA GLN A 101 15.00 4.33 -13.85
C GLN A 101 13.50 4.41 -13.54
N ILE A 102 13.10 5.48 -12.89
CA ILE A 102 11.70 5.86 -12.75
C ILE A 102 11.44 7.04 -13.69
N LEU A 103 10.53 6.84 -14.63
CA LEU A 103 10.17 7.87 -15.61
C LEU A 103 9.24 8.93 -14.99
N PRO A 104 9.21 10.15 -15.54
CA PRO A 104 8.15 11.11 -15.24
C PRO A 104 6.78 10.45 -15.43
N GLY A 105 5.91 10.51 -14.42
CA GLY A 105 4.63 9.79 -14.40
C GLY A 105 4.66 8.44 -13.71
N GLY A 106 5.79 8.09 -13.07
CA GLY A 106 5.87 6.97 -12.13
C GLY A 106 6.14 5.60 -12.73
N THR A 107 6.28 5.47 -14.05
CA THR A 107 6.62 4.18 -14.66
C THR A 107 8.03 3.74 -14.25
N VAL A 108 8.14 2.54 -13.70
CA VAL A 108 9.41 1.91 -13.30
C VAL A 108 9.95 1.12 -14.47
N VAL A 109 11.17 1.45 -14.93
CA VAL A 109 11.88 0.71 -15.99
C VAL A 109 12.93 -0.16 -15.33
N LEU A 110 12.91 -1.47 -15.62
CA LEU A 110 13.84 -2.45 -15.09
C LEU A 110 14.45 -3.25 -16.25
N LYS A 111 15.70 -3.68 -16.11
CA LYS A 111 16.33 -4.61 -17.05
C LYS A 111 15.73 -6.00 -16.94
N THR A 112 15.48 -6.42 -15.71
CA THR A 112 14.88 -7.71 -15.35
C THR A 112 13.99 -7.55 -14.13
N LEU A 113 12.93 -8.33 -14.03
CA LEU A 113 12.10 -8.38 -12.83
C LEU A 113 12.59 -9.50 -11.91
N THR A 114 13.49 -9.17 -10.99
CA THR A 114 13.89 -10.08 -9.91
C THR A 114 12.86 -10.07 -8.78
N ASN A 115 12.96 -11.03 -7.85
CA ASN A 115 12.10 -11.04 -6.66
C ASN A 115 12.33 -9.79 -5.80
N GLU A 116 13.58 -9.31 -5.68
CA GLU A 116 13.91 -8.10 -4.95
C GLU A 116 13.29 -6.85 -5.60
N HIS A 117 13.35 -6.74 -6.94
CA HIS A 117 12.70 -5.64 -7.65
C HIS A 117 11.18 -5.65 -7.42
N ALA A 118 10.55 -6.82 -7.49
CA ALA A 118 9.12 -6.95 -7.24
C ALA A 118 8.74 -6.55 -5.81
N LEU A 119 9.51 -6.98 -4.82
CA LEU A 119 9.30 -6.62 -3.41
C LEU A 119 9.53 -5.13 -3.16
N LEU A 120 10.56 -4.53 -3.77
CA LEU A 120 10.84 -3.09 -3.63
C LEU A 120 9.71 -2.23 -4.23
N VAL A 121 9.23 -2.58 -5.43
CA VAL A 121 8.08 -1.90 -6.05
C VAL A 121 6.82 -2.08 -5.20
N ALA A 122 6.60 -3.28 -4.67
CA ALA A 122 5.46 -3.56 -3.80
C ALA A 122 5.52 -2.73 -2.51
N ASP A 123 6.69 -2.62 -1.88
CA ASP A 123 6.90 -1.87 -0.65
C ASP A 123 6.67 -0.36 -0.86
N ALA A 124 7.20 0.19 -1.94
CA ALA A 124 6.99 1.59 -2.30
C ALA A 124 5.50 1.90 -2.52
N LEU A 125 4.77 1.06 -3.26
CA LEU A 125 3.34 1.24 -3.50
C LEU A 125 2.51 1.05 -2.23
N ALA A 126 2.84 0.06 -1.40
CA ALA A 126 2.16 -0.19 -0.14
C ALA A 126 2.32 1.00 0.82
N THR A 127 3.52 1.58 0.88
CA THR A 127 3.79 2.79 1.66
C THR A 127 3.01 3.99 1.11
N SER A 128 2.97 4.17 -0.21
CA SER A 128 2.24 5.27 -0.86
C SER A 128 0.74 5.23 -0.57
N VAL A 129 0.10 4.05 -0.70
CA VAL A 129 -1.34 3.92 -0.45
C VAL A 129 -1.71 4.15 1.00
N ILE A 130 -0.86 3.75 1.94
CA ILE A 130 -1.08 4.01 3.38
C ILE A 130 -0.93 5.50 3.69
N LEU A 131 0.12 6.15 3.18
CA LEU A 131 0.31 7.58 3.38
C LEU A 131 -0.89 8.38 2.85
N ALA A 132 -1.36 8.08 1.63
CA ALA A 132 -2.53 8.72 1.06
C ALA A 132 -3.81 8.49 1.89
N HIS A 133 -3.97 7.32 2.51
CA HIS A 133 -5.05 7.04 3.43
C HIS A 133 -4.95 7.89 4.71
N ASP A 134 -3.75 7.98 5.29
CA ASP A 134 -3.54 8.72 6.53
C ASP A 134 -3.65 10.22 6.35
N GLU A 135 -3.14 10.76 5.24
CA GLU A 135 -3.34 12.17 4.88
C GLU A 135 -4.82 12.54 4.86
N ARG A 136 -5.67 11.68 4.25
CA ARG A 136 -7.13 11.90 4.25
C ARG A 136 -7.75 11.81 5.63
N ASN A 137 -7.31 10.87 6.47
CA ASN A 137 -7.80 10.75 7.83
C ASN A 137 -7.44 11.99 8.66
N VAL A 138 -6.22 12.50 8.50
CA VAL A 138 -5.76 13.73 9.15
C VAL A 138 -6.56 14.93 8.65
N ALA A 139 -6.74 15.07 7.33
CA ALA A 139 -7.56 16.14 6.75
C ALA A 139 -9.00 16.13 7.31
N ALA A 140 -9.63 14.96 7.38
CA ALA A 140 -10.98 14.80 7.93
C ALA A 140 -11.08 15.24 9.41
N VAL A 141 -10.01 15.10 10.19
CA VAL A 141 -9.96 15.62 11.57
C VAL A 141 -9.89 17.14 11.57
N PHE A 142 -9.07 17.73 10.71
CA PHE A 142 -8.98 19.18 10.58
C PHE A 142 -10.30 19.81 10.13
N ASP A 143 -11.02 19.18 9.19
CA ASP A 143 -12.34 19.63 8.74
C ASP A 143 -13.36 19.73 9.90
N VAL A 144 -13.23 18.87 10.90
CA VAL A 144 -14.09 18.90 12.11
C VAL A 144 -13.58 19.89 13.14
N ILE A 145 -12.27 20.05 13.29
CA ILE A 145 -11.66 20.94 14.30
C ILE A 145 -11.76 22.40 13.88
N GLU A 146 -11.60 22.73 12.60
CA GLU A 146 -11.55 24.12 12.12
C GLU A 146 -12.82 24.92 12.46
N PRO A 147 -14.05 24.45 12.15
CA PRO A 147 -15.27 25.16 12.52
C PRO A 147 -15.40 25.38 14.04
N PHE A 148 -14.94 24.39 14.81
CA PHE A 148 -14.94 24.45 16.27
C PHE A 148 -13.96 25.50 16.78
N ALA A 149 -12.73 25.52 16.29
CA ALA A 149 -11.70 26.48 16.64
C ALA A 149 -12.14 27.91 16.26
N ARG A 150 -12.74 28.08 15.08
CA ARG A 150 -13.27 29.35 14.58
C ARG A 150 -14.36 29.90 15.51
N GLN A 151 -15.36 29.11 15.89
CA GLN A 151 -16.41 29.54 16.80
C GLN A 151 -15.89 29.86 18.20
N LEU A 152 -14.91 29.11 18.68
CA LEU A 152 -14.26 29.42 19.97
C LEU A 152 -13.53 30.77 19.92
N ALA A 153 -12.78 31.04 18.83
CA ALA A 153 -12.07 32.30 18.65
C ALA A 153 -13.00 33.51 18.50
N GLU A 154 -14.10 33.35 17.73
CA GLU A 154 -15.03 34.45 17.44
C GLU A 154 -16.01 34.74 18.59
N ARG A 155 -16.46 33.70 19.30
CA ARG A 155 -17.58 33.80 20.26
C ARG A 155 -17.19 33.49 21.70
N GLY A 156 -15.96 33.03 21.95
CA GLY A 156 -15.51 32.60 23.28
C GLY A 156 -16.32 31.40 23.83
N ARG A 157 -17.05 30.68 22.97
CA ARG A 157 -17.93 29.59 23.34
C ARG A 157 -17.67 28.39 22.44
N THR A 158 -17.68 27.21 23.03
CA THR A 158 -17.57 25.96 22.28
C THR A 158 -18.91 25.60 21.64
N PRO A 159 -18.95 25.21 20.35
CA PRO A 159 -20.15 24.65 19.74
C PRO A 159 -20.42 23.26 20.34
N GLY A 160 -21.61 23.09 20.86
CA GLY A 160 -21.98 21.82 21.52
C GLY A 160 -21.46 21.70 22.96
N GLY A 161 -22.11 20.83 23.73
CA GLY A 161 -21.76 20.63 25.15
C GLY A 161 -20.48 19.78 25.29
N ARG A 162 -20.07 19.56 26.53
CA ARG A 162 -18.90 18.76 26.95
C ARG A 162 -18.75 17.46 26.19
N ARG A 163 -19.87 16.78 25.84
CA ARG A 163 -19.86 15.50 25.10
C ARG A 163 -19.33 15.65 23.67
N ALA A 164 -19.62 16.77 22.99
CA ALA A 164 -19.12 17.03 21.64
C ALA A 164 -17.61 17.25 21.65
N ILE A 165 -17.10 17.99 22.64
CA ILE A 165 -15.66 18.22 22.83
C ILE A 165 -14.93 16.91 23.08
N LEU A 166 -15.45 16.06 23.98
CA LEU A 166 -14.83 14.78 24.29
C LEU A 166 -14.79 13.85 23.08
N LYS A 167 -15.85 13.84 22.23
CA LYS A 167 -15.84 13.07 20.98
C LYS A 167 -14.78 13.58 20.00
N LEU A 168 -14.63 14.89 19.86
CA LEU A 168 -13.63 15.49 18.99
C LEU A 168 -12.22 15.12 19.44
N ILE A 169 -11.93 15.26 20.74
CA ILE A 169 -10.64 14.85 21.32
C ILE A 169 -10.40 13.35 21.08
N GLY A 170 -11.40 12.50 21.33
CA GLY A 170 -11.29 11.06 21.10
C GLY A 170 -10.95 10.71 19.64
N ASN A 171 -11.60 11.37 18.69
CA ASN A 171 -11.32 11.18 17.27
C ASN A 171 -9.89 11.61 16.91
N ALA A 172 -9.45 12.77 17.39
CA ALA A 172 -8.09 13.26 17.15
C ALA A 172 -7.02 12.30 17.72
N LEU A 173 -7.24 11.79 18.93
CA LEU A 173 -6.33 10.82 19.55
C LEU A 173 -6.28 9.49 18.78
N LEU A 174 -7.41 9.00 18.24
CA LEU A 174 -7.44 7.78 17.43
C LEU A 174 -6.64 7.96 16.13
N VAL A 175 -6.74 9.12 15.48
CA VAL A 175 -5.94 9.41 14.27
C VAL A 175 -4.47 9.53 14.63
N GLN A 176 -4.12 10.24 15.70
CA GLN A 176 -2.74 10.37 16.17
C GLN A 176 -2.11 8.99 16.45
N GLN A 177 -2.84 8.09 17.15
CA GLN A 177 -2.35 6.75 17.44
C GLN A 177 -2.09 5.94 16.17
N ARG A 178 -2.97 6.06 15.17
CA ARG A 178 -2.83 5.35 13.90
C ARG A 178 -1.59 5.83 13.12
N VAL A 179 -1.45 7.13 12.94
CA VAL A 179 -0.30 7.74 12.24
C VAL A 179 1.01 7.40 12.96
N SER A 180 1.07 7.48 14.29
CA SER A 180 2.28 7.13 15.06
C SER A 180 2.65 5.65 14.96
N GLY A 181 1.66 4.75 14.86
CA GLY A 181 1.89 3.32 14.67
C GLY A 181 2.48 2.98 13.30
N LEU A 182 2.15 3.75 12.28
CA LEU A 182 2.64 3.53 10.91
C LEU A 182 4.04 4.07 10.67
N VAL A 183 4.41 5.19 11.30
CA VAL A 183 5.78 5.73 11.26
C VAL A 183 6.78 4.68 11.73
N ALA A 184 6.45 3.90 12.76
CA ALA A 184 7.30 2.82 13.26
C ALA A 184 7.49 1.67 12.25
N VAL A 185 6.53 1.46 11.32
CA VAL A 185 6.59 0.42 10.27
C VAL A 185 7.34 0.94 9.04
N ALA A 186 7.24 2.24 8.74
CA ALA A 186 7.83 2.87 7.56
C ALA A 186 9.34 3.19 7.70
N GLU A 187 9.90 3.13 8.93
CA GLU A 187 11.28 3.56 9.18
C GLU A 187 12.36 2.70 8.48
N LYS A 188 12.07 1.46 8.10
CA LYS A 188 12.99 0.64 7.30
C LYS A 188 12.27 -0.54 6.64
N PRO A 189 12.20 -0.62 5.30
CA PRO A 189 11.66 -1.80 4.61
C PRO A 189 12.42 -3.05 5.03
N ASP A 190 11.72 -4.12 5.40
CA ASP A 190 12.32 -5.39 5.83
C ASP A 190 13.29 -5.96 4.78
N VAL A 191 13.05 -5.67 3.50
CA VAL A 191 13.92 -6.03 2.36
C VAL A 191 15.34 -5.47 2.47
N LEU A 192 15.55 -4.36 3.19
CA LEU A 192 16.86 -3.72 3.34
C LEU A 192 17.69 -4.25 4.52
N TRP A 193 17.10 -5.06 5.42
CA TRP A 193 17.79 -5.63 6.56
C TRP A 193 18.62 -6.87 6.22
N GLU A 194 18.29 -7.57 5.14
CA GLU A 194 18.93 -8.84 4.74
C GLU A 194 20.12 -8.67 3.78
N ARG A 195 20.54 -7.44 3.45
CA ARG A 195 21.76 -7.23 2.64
C ARG A 195 22.98 -7.05 3.54
N PRO A 196 23.95 -7.99 3.54
CA PRO A 196 25.31 -7.69 4.00
C PRO A 196 25.90 -6.62 3.06
N GLN A 197 26.60 -5.65 3.65
CA GLN A 197 27.34 -4.59 2.95
C GLN A 197 28.42 -5.17 2.06
#